data_e663b5fdddba1c31a3154fbe4724d9e2
#
_entry.id   e663b5fdddba1c31a3154fbe4724d9e2
#
_cell.length_a   1.000
_cell.length_b   1.000
_cell.length_c   1.000
_cell.angle_alpha   90.00
_cell.angle_beta   90.00
_cell.angle_gamma   90.00
#
_symmetry.space_group_name_H-M   'P 1'
#
loop_
_entity.id
_entity.type
_entity.pdbx_description
1 polymer ?
#
loop_
_entity_poly.entity_id
_entity_poly.type
_entity_poly.pdbx_seq_one_letter_code
_entity_poly.pdbx_strand_id
1 'polypeptide(L)'
;MKLFNTMSRRKEEFVPLEEGKVRMYVCGPTVYNLIHIGNARPMIIFDTVRRYLEYKGYEVNYVSNFTDVDDKIIKKAIEEGVSAEEISQRYIAECKKDMAGMNVKPATTHPLATQEIDGMIDMIQTLIDKGYAYPVADGTVYFRVKKFKEYGKLSHKNLDDLQSGFRSLQVSGEDQKEDPLDFVLWKPKKEGEPFWKSPWCDGRPGWHIECSVMSKKYLGEEIDIHAGGEDLVFPHHENEIAQSECCNGVPFAKYWMHNAFLNIDNRKMSKSLGNFRTVREIGEQYDLQVLRFFMLNAHYRSPLNFSADLMESSKNALERITEAAARLRDRQAAATVQEATEDEKKMMQEEAAFVTKFEESMDDDFNTADALAAVFELVKFANTNVQEGSSKEFAGHTLEVMTKFCDVLGLTLEKKEEILDEEIENLIAERQAARKAKDFARADEIRGLLLDKGIELKDTREGVKWKRI
;
A
#
# COMPACT_ATOMS: atom_id res chain seq x y z
N MET A 1 15.12 13.84 -11.32
CA MET A 1 14.56 12.55 -10.83
C MET A 1 14.16 11.70 -12.03
N LYS A 2 14.53 10.43 -12.02
CA LYS A 2 14.15 9.46 -13.08
C LYS A 2 13.36 8.32 -12.46
N LEU A 3 12.40 7.77 -13.21
CA LEU A 3 11.67 6.59 -12.80
C LEU A 3 11.56 5.58 -13.96
N PHE A 4 11.49 4.30 -13.62
CA PHE A 4 11.30 3.25 -14.59
C PHE A 4 9.84 3.18 -15.01
N ASN A 5 9.58 3.35 -16.30
CA ASN A 5 8.25 3.25 -16.88
C ASN A 5 8.05 1.86 -17.50
N THR A 6 7.11 1.09 -16.97
CA THR A 6 6.79 -0.25 -17.49
C THR A 6 6.36 -0.21 -18.95
N MET A 7 5.67 0.88 -19.37
CA MET A 7 5.21 1.07 -20.74
C MET A 7 6.37 1.09 -21.73
N SER A 8 7.43 1.85 -21.44
CA SER A 8 8.58 1.98 -22.30
C SER A 8 9.73 1.03 -21.96
N ARG A 9 9.69 0.37 -20.80
CA ARG A 9 10.76 -0.45 -20.22
C ARG A 9 12.09 0.28 -20.04
N ARG A 10 12.03 1.57 -19.75
CA ARG A 10 13.20 2.44 -19.55
C ARG A 10 13.03 3.34 -18.35
N LYS A 11 14.15 3.79 -17.77
CA LYS A 11 14.14 4.94 -16.87
C LYS A 11 13.97 6.22 -17.68
N GLU A 12 13.00 7.03 -17.30
CA GLU A 12 12.65 8.29 -17.94
C GLU A 12 12.71 9.42 -16.93
N GLU A 13 13.00 10.64 -17.39
CA GLU A 13 12.87 11.84 -16.58
C GLU A 13 11.42 12.02 -16.17
N PHE A 14 11.21 12.23 -14.87
CA PHE A 14 9.87 12.53 -14.35
C PHE A 14 9.53 13.99 -14.64
N VAL A 15 8.51 14.19 -15.44
CA VAL A 15 7.93 15.49 -15.77
C VAL A 15 6.43 15.37 -15.60
N PRO A 16 5.82 16.01 -14.57
CA PRO A 16 4.39 15.93 -14.34
C PRO A 16 3.59 16.61 -15.45
N LEU A 17 2.31 16.26 -15.58
CA LEU A 17 1.36 16.88 -16.52
C LEU A 17 1.09 18.35 -16.16
N GLU A 18 1.11 18.67 -14.89
CA GLU A 18 0.94 20.02 -14.34
C GLU A 18 2.10 20.33 -13.39
N GLU A 19 2.79 21.43 -13.61
CA GLU A 19 3.95 21.83 -12.79
C GLU A 19 3.60 21.88 -11.30
N GLY A 20 4.43 21.23 -10.48
CA GLY A 20 4.25 21.18 -9.02
C GLY A 20 3.17 20.21 -8.53
N LYS A 21 2.41 19.57 -9.41
CA LYS A 21 1.34 18.63 -9.03
C LYS A 21 1.54 17.25 -9.61
N VAL A 22 1.11 16.23 -8.89
CA VAL A 22 1.17 14.83 -9.33
C VAL A 22 -0.17 14.15 -9.09
N ARG A 23 -0.74 13.57 -10.14
CA ARG A 23 -1.94 12.75 -10.13
C ARG A 23 -1.53 11.28 -10.13
N MET A 24 -1.76 10.60 -9.02
CA MET A 24 -1.29 9.23 -8.83
C MET A 24 -2.43 8.28 -8.45
N TYR A 25 -2.63 7.24 -9.24
CA TYR A 25 -3.58 6.17 -8.95
C TYR A 25 -2.85 4.86 -8.63
N VAL A 26 -3.21 4.23 -7.54
CA VAL A 26 -2.69 2.91 -7.15
C VAL A 26 -3.87 1.97 -6.93
N CYS A 27 -3.93 0.87 -7.70
CA CYS A 27 -4.98 -0.11 -7.54
C CYS A 27 -5.00 -0.68 -6.13
N GLY A 28 -6.15 -0.56 -5.48
CA GLY A 28 -6.36 -1.04 -4.11
C GLY A 28 -6.79 -2.51 -4.03
N PRO A 29 -6.91 -3.07 -2.84
CA PRO A 29 -7.25 -4.46 -2.65
C PRO A 29 -8.74 -4.72 -2.80
N THR A 30 -9.09 -5.97 -3.17
CA THR A 30 -10.44 -6.52 -2.99
C THR A 30 -10.63 -6.88 -1.52
N VAL A 31 -11.65 -6.30 -0.88
CA VAL A 31 -11.84 -6.33 0.58
C VAL A 31 -12.75 -7.48 1.03
N TYR A 32 -12.27 -8.71 0.90
CA TYR A 32 -12.99 -9.91 1.30
C TYR A 32 -12.34 -10.67 2.46
N ASN A 33 -11.12 -10.29 2.85
CA ASN A 33 -10.36 -10.92 3.93
C ASN A 33 -9.28 -9.96 4.46
N LEU A 34 -8.60 -10.31 5.55
CA LEU A 34 -7.39 -9.64 5.99
C LEU A 34 -6.38 -9.59 4.84
N ILE A 35 -5.69 -8.45 4.71
CA ILE A 35 -4.66 -8.29 3.69
C ILE A 35 -3.46 -9.18 3.99
N HIS A 36 -2.86 -9.73 2.94
CA HIS A 36 -1.62 -10.48 3.06
C HIS A 36 -0.40 -9.61 2.80
N ILE A 37 0.79 -10.08 3.18
CA ILE A 37 2.04 -9.32 3.02
C ILE A 37 2.34 -8.95 1.57
N GLY A 38 1.83 -9.69 0.58
CA GLY A 38 1.90 -9.31 -0.83
C GLY A 38 1.07 -8.07 -1.18
N ASN A 39 -0.08 -7.85 -0.51
CA ASN A 39 -0.84 -6.60 -0.64
C ASN A 39 -0.16 -5.43 0.09
N ALA A 40 0.54 -5.71 1.18
CA ALA A 40 1.28 -4.69 1.93
C ALA A 40 2.40 -4.06 1.11
N ARG A 41 3.05 -4.85 0.22
CA ARG A 41 4.18 -4.37 -0.57
C ARG A 41 3.85 -3.14 -1.42
N PRO A 42 2.86 -3.15 -2.34
CA PRO A 42 2.49 -1.95 -3.08
C PRO A 42 2.04 -0.80 -2.18
N MET A 43 1.34 -1.07 -1.08
CA MET A 43 0.90 -0.02 -0.15
C MET A 43 2.09 0.72 0.46
N ILE A 44 3.13 0.00 0.93
CA ILE A 44 4.34 0.58 1.52
C ILE A 44 5.17 1.29 0.46
N ILE A 45 5.40 0.66 -0.69
CA ILE A 45 6.25 1.21 -1.76
C ILE A 45 5.65 2.51 -2.31
N PHE A 46 4.38 2.52 -2.67
CA PHE A 46 3.77 3.69 -3.29
C PHE A 46 3.43 4.79 -2.28
N ASP A 47 3.26 4.47 -0.99
CA ASP A 47 3.28 5.47 0.08
C ASP A 47 4.65 6.15 0.18
N THR A 48 5.74 5.39 0.05
CA THR A 48 7.11 5.95 0.06
C THR A 48 7.37 6.81 -1.19
N VAL A 49 6.90 6.38 -2.37
CA VAL A 49 6.93 7.20 -3.58
C VAL A 49 6.20 8.53 -3.37
N ARG A 50 4.97 8.48 -2.84
CA ARG A 50 4.20 9.69 -2.49
C ARG A 50 4.95 10.60 -1.53
N ARG A 51 5.49 10.05 -0.43
CA ARG A 51 6.25 10.83 0.58
C ARG A 51 7.47 11.51 -0.03
N TYR A 52 8.19 10.82 -0.90
CA TYR A 52 9.35 11.41 -1.57
C TYR A 52 8.95 12.52 -2.57
N LEU A 53 7.89 12.34 -3.33
CA LEU A 53 7.34 13.38 -4.20
C LEU A 53 6.91 14.62 -3.38
N GLU A 54 6.23 14.42 -2.24
CA GLU A 54 5.88 15.48 -1.30
C GLU A 54 7.14 16.16 -0.73
N TYR A 55 8.18 15.40 -0.37
CA TYR A 55 9.48 15.91 0.08
C TYR A 55 10.16 16.79 -0.99
N LYS A 56 10.04 16.43 -2.28
CA LYS A 56 10.53 17.22 -3.42
C LYS A 56 9.65 18.44 -3.74
N GLY A 57 8.59 18.67 -2.96
CA GLY A 57 7.73 19.85 -3.08
C GLY A 57 6.52 19.70 -4.00
N TYR A 58 6.20 18.49 -4.48
CA TYR A 58 5.00 18.25 -5.26
C TYR A 58 3.75 18.15 -4.38
N GLU A 59 2.64 18.69 -4.84
CA GLU A 59 1.30 18.41 -4.34
C GLU A 59 0.82 17.11 -4.97
N VAL A 60 0.71 16.04 -4.17
CA VAL A 60 0.34 14.70 -4.67
C VAL A 60 -1.11 14.41 -4.38
N ASN A 61 -1.94 14.33 -5.43
CA ASN A 61 -3.29 13.76 -5.33
C ASN A 61 -3.20 12.25 -5.52
N TYR A 62 -3.19 11.52 -4.40
CA TYR A 62 -3.04 10.06 -4.35
C TYR A 62 -4.42 9.41 -4.18
N VAL A 63 -4.83 8.60 -5.15
CA VAL A 63 -6.08 7.85 -5.13
C VAL A 63 -5.79 6.36 -5.09
N SER A 64 -6.43 5.66 -4.15
CA SER A 64 -6.38 4.19 -4.05
C SER A 64 -7.73 3.68 -3.62
N ASN A 65 -8.35 2.87 -4.45
CA ASN A 65 -9.71 2.36 -4.24
C ASN A 65 -9.77 1.18 -3.27
N PHE A 66 -11.00 0.87 -2.84
CA PHE A 66 -11.34 -0.45 -2.34
C PHE A 66 -12.34 -1.09 -3.31
N THR A 67 -12.01 -2.27 -3.82
CA THR A 67 -12.97 -3.09 -4.56
C THR A 67 -13.89 -3.79 -3.54
N ASP A 68 -15.08 -3.23 -3.37
CA ASP A 68 -16.07 -3.64 -2.37
C ASP A 68 -17.24 -4.45 -2.98
N VAL A 69 -17.14 -4.79 -4.26
CA VAL A 69 -18.01 -5.74 -4.96
C VAL A 69 -17.20 -6.68 -5.87
N ASP A 70 -17.21 -7.97 -5.56
CA ASP A 70 -16.43 -8.99 -6.29
C ASP A 70 -16.98 -10.39 -5.97
N ASP A 71 -16.74 -11.37 -6.85
CA ASP A 71 -17.14 -12.75 -6.64
C ASP A 71 -16.65 -13.36 -5.30
N LYS A 72 -15.45 -12.94 -4.83
CA LYS A 72 -14.88 -13.41 -3.56
C LYS A 72 -15.63 -12.84 -2.36
N ILE A 73 -16.06 -11.57 -2.43
CA ILE A 73 -16.85 -10.92 -1.38
C ILE A 73 -18.21 -11.58 -1.28
N ILE A 74 -18.87 -11.80 -2.44
CA ILE A 74 -20.19 -12.43 -2.53
C ILE A 74 -20.14 -13.86 -1.97
N LYS A 75 -19.15 -14.65 -2.39
CA LYS A 75 -18.96 -16.00 -1.89
C LYS A 75 -18.82 -16.03 -0.37
N LYS A 76 -17.98 -15.14 0.18
CA LYS A 76 -17.76 -15.06 1.62
C LYS A 76 -19.00 -14.61 2.38
N ALA A 77 -19.77 -13.67 1.82
CA ALA A 77 -21.04 -13.23 2.38
C ALA A 77 -22.06 -14.39 2.50
N ILE A 78 -22.16 -15.20 1.45
CA ILE A 78 -23.01 -16.41 1.45
C ILE A 78 -22.53 -17.42 2.47
N GLU A 79 -21.21 -17.68 2.56
CA GLU A 79 -20.61 -18.61 3.52
C GLU A 79 -20.86 -18.18 4.97
N GLU A 80 -20.83 -16.89 5.26
CA GLU A 80 -21.04 -16.35 6.62
C GLU A 80 -22.51 -15.98 6.92
N GLY A 81 -23.41 -16.02 5.94
CA GLY A 81 -24.83 -15.69 6.10
C GLY A 81 -25.08 -14.21 6.36
N VAL A 82 -24.24 -13.32 5.83
CA VAL A 82 -24.30 -11.86 5.96
C VAL A 82 -24.35 -11.19 4.60
N SER A 83 -24.51 -9.85 4.54
CA SER A 83 -24.49 -9.11 3.29
C SER A 83 -23.07 -8.92 2.74
N ALA A 84 -22.93 -8.74 1.41
CA ALA A 84 -21.67 -8.38 0.78
C ALA A 84 -21.12 -7.04 1.31
N GLU A 85 -22.01 -6.09 1.60
CA GLU A 85 -21.66 -4.81 2.21
C GLU A 85 -21.05 -4.99 3.61
N GLU A 86 -21.62 -5.84 4.45
CA GLU A 86 -21.08 -6.13 5.79
C GLU A 86 -19.67 -6.73 5.70
N ILE A 87 -19.42 -7.66 4.76
CA ILE A 87 -18.09 -8.21 4.52
C ILE A 87 -17.11 -7.11 4.11
N SER A 88 -17.47 -6.31 3.09
CA SER A 88 -16.58 -5.28 2.57
C SER A 88 -16.26 -4.22 3.61
N GLN A 89 -17.24 -3.70 4.34
CA GLN A 89 -17.04 -2.69 5.39
C GLN A 89 -16.13 -3.22 6.52
N ARG A 90 -16.35 -4.46 6.95
CA ARG A 90 -15.50 -5.12 7.94
C ARG A 90 -14.04 -5.15 7.49
N TYR A 91 -13.76 -5.63 6.29
CA TYR A 91 -12.39 -5.77 5.81
C TYR A 91 -11.75 -4.47 5.32
N ILE A 92 -12.54 -3.45 4.96
CA ILE A 92 -12.03 -2.07 4.80
C ILE A 92 -11.49 -1.54 6.13
N ALA A 93 -12.25 -1.72 7.23
CA ALA A 93 -11.81 -1.28 8.55
C ALA A 93 -10.53 -2.02 9.00
N GLU A 94 -10.46 -3.33 8.80
CA GLU A 94 -9.27 -4.12 9.12
C GLU A 94 -8.08 -3.75 8.23
N CYS A 95 -8.28 -3.50 6.94
CA CYS A 95 -7.23 -3.04 6.03
C CYS A 95 -6.66 -1.68 6.47
N LYS A 96 -7.52 -0.73 6.82
CA LYS A 96 -7.10 0.59 7.33
C LYS A 96 -6.29 0.47 8.63
N LYS A 97 -6.67 -0.46 9.52
CA LYS A 97 -5.93 -0.75 10.76
C LYS A 97 -4.52 -1.27 10.44
N ASP A 98 -4.42 -2.23 9.52
CA ASP A 98 -3.13 -2.78 9.11
C ASP A 98 -2.26 -1.72 8.39
N MET A 99 -2.85 -0.89 7.52
CA MET A 99 -2.16 0.25 6.89
C MET A 99 -1.60 1.22 7.94
N ALA A 100 -2.39 1.59 8.95
CA ALA A 100 -1.94 2.46 10.03
C ALA A 100 -0.78 1.85 10.82
N GLY A 101 -0.83 0.55 11.11
CA GLY A 101 0.27 -0.18 11.77
C GLY A 101 1.57 -0.15 10.97
N MET A 102 1.49 -0.19 9.65
CA MET A 102 2.64 -0.04 8.74
C MET A 102 3.02 1.43 8.47
N ASN A 103 2.39 2.40 9.12
CA ASN A 103 2.55 3.84 8.88
C ASN A 103 2.34 4.23 7.40
N VAL A 104 1.41 3.57 6.72
CA VAL A 104 0.95 3.96 5.39
C VAL A 104 -0.04 5.12 5.53
N LYS A 105 0.25 6.26 4.93
CA LYS A 105 -0.65 7.42 4.95
C LYS A 105 -1.98 7.06 4.26
N PRO A 106 -3.13 7.49 4.78
CA PRO A 106 -4.38 7.40 4.03
C PRO A 106 -4.24 8.07 2.66
N ALA A 107 -4.83 7.49 1.62
CA ALA A 107 -4.88 8.14 0.32
C ALA A 107 -5.64 9.49 0.43
N THR A 108 -5.41 10.40 -0.51
CA THR A 108 -6.22 11.63 -0.62
C THR A 108 -7.69 11.26 -0.78
N THR A 109 -7.95 10.19 -1.55
CA THR A 109 -9.29 9.61 -1.71
C THR A 109 -9.20 8.09 -1.79
N HIS A 110 -10.09 7.40 -1.05
CA HIS A 110 -10.34 5.97 -1.14
C HIS A 110 -11.74 5.73 -1.71
N PRO A 111 -11.93 5.76 -3.05
CA PRO A 111 -13.24 5.50 -3.63
C PRO A 111 -13.64 4.03 -3.45
N LEU A 112 -14.96 3.80 -3.37
CA LEU A 112 -15.56 2.48 -3.32
C LEU A 112 -16.20 2.17 -4.69
N ALA A 113 -15.98 0.97 -5.21
CA ALA A 113 -16.54 0.57 -6.49
C ALA A 113 -18.08 0.68 -6.52
N THR A 114 -18.75 0.31 -5.42
CA THR A 114 -20.22 0.39 -5.30
C THR A 114 -20.77 1.81 -5.34
N GLN A 115 -19.97 2.83 -5.09
CA GLN A 115 -20.36 4.25 -5.14
C GLN A 115 -20.16 4.88 -6.53
N GLU A 116 -19.55 4.15 -7.46
CA GLU A 116 -19.18 4.66 -8.78
C GLU A 116 -19.90 3.96 -9.94
N ILE A 117 -20.97 3.24 -9.65
CA ILE A 117 -21.73 2.44 -10.63
C ILE A 117 -22.26 3.26 -11.79
N ASP A 118 -22.82 4.43 -11.53
CA ASP A 118 -23.36 5.32 -12.58
C ASP A 118 -22.26 5.73 -13.58
N GLY A 119 -21.08 6.09 -13.06
CA GLY A 119 -19.92 6.39 -13.90
C GLY A 119 -19.42 5.19 -14.71
N MET A 120 -19.53 3.97 -14.16
CA MET A 120 -19.20 2.75 -14.90
C MET A 120 -20.19 2.48 -16.02
N ILE A 121 -21.50 2.66 -15.78
CA ILE A 121 -22.54 2.54 -16.80
C ILE A 121 -22.31 3.56 -17.92
N ASP A 122 -22.01 4.82 -17.59
CA ASP A 122 -21.76 5.87 -18.55
C ASP A 122 -20.51 5.59 -19.40
N MET A 123 -19.42 5.11 -18.79
CA MET A 123 -18.22 4.74 -19.54
C MET A 123 -18.49 3.55 -20.47
N ILE A 124 -19.18 2.52 -19.99
CA ILE A 124 -19.54 1.35 -20.80
C ILE A 124 -20.44 1.77 -21.98
N GLN A 125 -21.44 2.64 -21.76
CA GLN A 125 -22.30 3.14 -22.82
C GLN A 125 -21.48 3.92 -23.85
N THR A 126 -20.56 4.77 -23.42
CA THR A 126 -19.64 5.50 -24.31
C THR A 126 -18.81 4.53 -25.16
N LEU A 127 -18.31 3.43 -24.58
CA LEU A 127 -17.57 2.41 -25.32
C LEU A 127 -18.44 1.67 -26.34
N ILE A 128 -19.72 1.41 -26.02
CA ILE A 128 -20.68 0.83 -26.94
C ILE A 128 -20.94 1.79 -28.12
N ASP A 129 -21.23 3.05 -27.83
CA ASP A 129 -21.55 4.07 -28.85
C ASP A 129 -20.36 4.30 -29.82
N LYS A 130 -19.12 4.20 -29.30
CA LYS A 130 -17.90 4.24 -30.11
C LYS A 130 -17.57 2.89 -30.77
N GLY A 131 -18.36 1.85 -30.50
CA GLY A 131 -18.25 0.51 -31.05
C GLY A 131 -17.11 -0.32 -30.49
N TYR A 132 -16.50 0.06 -29.35
CA TYR A 132 -15.48 -0.72 -28.65
C TYR A 132 -16.06 -1.76 -27.70
N ALA A 133 -17.36 -1.71 -27.42
CA ALA A 133 -18.05 -2.69 -26.61
C ALA A 133 -19.36 -3.12 -27.26
N TYR A 134 -19.90 -4.25 -26.81
CA TYR A 134 -21.16 -4.80 -27.31
C TYR A 134 -21.91 -5.58 -26.23
N PRO A 135 -23.24 -5.41 -26.14
CA PRO A 135 -24.09 -6.25 -25.32
C PRO A 135 -24.42 -7.57 -26.05
N VAL A 136 -24.58 -8.65 -25.29
CA VAL A 136 -25.06 -9.94 -25.80
C VAL A 136 -26.44 -10.28 -25.23
N ALA A 137 -27.03 -11.40 -25.65
CA ALA A 137 -28.44 -11.70 -25.42
C ALA A 137 -28.87 -11.78 -23.95
N ASP A 138 -27.98 -12.18 -23.03
CA ASP A 138 -28.24 -12.24 -21.59
C ASP A 138 -28.01 -10.91 -20.87
N GLY A 139 -27.58 -9.87 -21.58
CA GLY A 139 -27.28 -8.54 -21.05
C GLY A 139 -25.82 -8.37 -20.59
N THR A 140 -24.97 -9.38 -20.75
CA THR A 140 -23.52 -9.21 -20.55
C THR A 140 -22.97 -8.23 -21.57
N VAL A 141 -22.09 -7.34 -21.15
CA VAL A 141 -21.38 -6.41 -22.05
C VAL A 141 -19.91 -6.78 -22.08
N TYR A 142 -19.38 -6.93 -23.28
CA TYR A 142 -17.96 -7.25 -23.52
C TYR A 142 -17.25 -6.08 -24.22
N PHE A 143 -15.95 -5.94 -23.91
CA PHE A 143 -15.04 -5.06 -24.65
C PHE A 143 -14.43 -5.82 -25.82
N ARG A 144 -14.40 -5.17 -27.03
CA ARG A 144 -13.79 -5.72 -28.24
C ARG A 144 -12.29 -5.47 -28.27
N VAL A 145 -11.50 -6.41 -27.78
CA VAL A 145 -10.04 -6.27 -27.68
C VAL A 145 -9.39 -5.99 -29.03
N LYS A 146 -9.75 -6.73 -30.07
CA LYS A 146 -9.18 -6.56 -31.41
C LYS A 146 -9.44 -5.21 -32.07
N LYS A 147 -10.40 -4.44 -31.57
CA LYS A 147 -10.66 -3.10 -32.09
C LYS A 147 -9.69 -2.05 -31.55
N PHE A 148 -9.12 -2.28 -30.38
CA PHE A 148 -8.04 -1.47 -29.83
C PHE A 148 -6.69 -2.00 -30.31
N LYS A 149 -6.15 -1.39 -31.39
CA LYS A 149 -4.95 -1.88 -32.10
C LYS A 149 -3.69 -1.89 -31.23
N GLU A 150 -3.65 -1.08 -30.19
CA GLU A 150 -2.52 -0.96 -29.26
C GLU A 150 -2.63 -1.89 -28.05
N TYR A 151 -3.64 -2.81 -28.02
CA TYR A 151 -3.77 -3.75 -26.93
C TYR A 151 -2.52 -4.62 -26.78
N GLY A 152 -2.00 -4.73 -25.58
CA GLY A 152 -0.74 -5.40 -25.28
C GLY A 152 0.46 -4.44 -25.19
N LYS A 153 0.28 -3.12 -25.35
CA LYS A 153 1.39 -2.16 -25.34
C LYS A 153 2.08 -2.04 -23.98
N LEU A 154 1.36 -2.23 -22.88
CA LEU A 154 1.93 -2.21 -21.52
C LEU A 154 2.62 -3.53 -21.18
N SER A 155 1.93 -4.64 -21.42
CA SER A 155 2.42 -5.99 -21.10
C SER A 155 3.45 -6.49 -22.11
N HIS A 156 3.54 -5.85 -23.28
CA HIS A 156 4.35 -6.27 -24.42
C HIS A 156 4.01 -7.69 -24.90
N LYS A 157 2.75 -8.08 -24.72
CA LYS A 157 2.24 -9.37 -25.19
C LYS A 157 1.68 -9.25 -26.59
N ASN A 158 1.99 -10.22 -27.42
CA ASN A 158 1.38 -10.34 -28.75
C ASN A 158 -0.01 -10.96 -28.63
N LEU A 159 -1.01 -10.41 -29.32
CA LEU A 159 -2.38 -10.92 -29.33
C LEU A 159 -2.45 -12.38 -29.82
N ASP A 160 -1.62 -12.79 -30.76
CA ASP A 160 -1.58 -14.14 -31.28
C ASP A 160 -1.11 -15.16 -30.21
N ASP A 161 -0.14 -14.77 -29.38
CA ASP A 161 0.35 -15.59 -28.27
C ASP A 161 -0.72 -15.73 -27.17
N LEU A 162 -1.51 -14.68 -26.93
CA LEU A 162 -2.62 -14.69 -25.98
C LEU A 162 -3.74 -15.65 -26.45
N GLN A 163 -4.06 -15.67 -27.73
CA GLN A 163 -5.08 -16.58 -28.27
C GLN A 163 -4.72 -18.05 -28.09
N SER A 164 -3.44 -18.41 -28.20
CA SER A 164 -2.98 -19.80 -28.02
C SER A 164 -3.13 -20.29 -26.58
N GLY A 165 -3.00 -19.38 -25.59
CA GLY A 165 -3.16 -19.69 -24.16
C GLY A 165 -4.63 -19.83 -23.71
N PHE A 166 -5.56 -19.12 -24.35
CA PHE A 166 -6.99 -19.16 -24.00
C PHE A 166 -7.74 -20.39 -24.51
N ARG A 167 -7.24 -21.09 -25.50
CA ARG A 167 -7.88 -22.31 -26.05
C ARG A 167 -8.03 -23.45 -25.06
N SER A 168 -7.39 -23.39 -23.89
CA SER A 168 -7.42 -24.44 -22.86
C SER A 168 -8.36 -24.17 -21.68
N LEU A 169 -8.98 -22.99 -21.58
CA LEU A 169 -9.86 -22.59 -20.47
C LEU A 169 -11.27 -22.29 -20.99
N GLN A 170 -12.09 -23.33 -21.19
CA GLN A 170 -13.52 -23.15 -21.40
C GLN A 170 -14.19 -22.82 -20.05
N VAL A 171 -14.62 -21.58 -19.86
CA VAL A 171 -15.47 -21.17 -18.74
C VAL A 171 -16.90 -21.09 -19.25
N SER A 172 -17.85 -21.66 -18.52
CA SER A 172 -19.27 -21.65 -18.92
C SER A 172 -19.81 -20.22 -19.04
N GLY A 173 -20.41 -19.88 -20.17
CA GLY A 173 -20.95 -18.54 -20.49
C GLY A 173 -20.11 -17.74 -21.50
N GLU A 174 -18.99 -18.30 -21.98
CA GLU A 174 -18.12 -17.65 -22.99
C GLU A 174 -18.58 -17.84 -24.45
N ASP A 175 -19.61 -18.66 -24.68
CA ASP A 175 -20.10 -18.95 -26.03
C ASP A 175 -20.72 -17.76 -26.80
N GLN A 176 -20.90 -16.61 -26.08
CA GLN A 176 -21.50 -15.39 -26.65
C GLN A 176 -20.48 -14.32 -27.03
N LYS A 177 -19.18 -14.53 -26.77
CA LYS A 177 -18.13 -13.59 -27.15
C LYS A 177 -17.90 -13.57 -28.66
N GLU A 178 -17.72 -12.38 -29.24
CA GLU A 178 -17.26 -12.24 -30.63
C GLU A 178 -15.82 -12.75 -30.81
N ASP A 179 -14.98 -12.57 -29.77
CA ASP A 179 -13.60 -13.04 -29.75
C ASP A 179 -13.22 -13.56 -28.35
N PRO A 180 -12.43 -14.65 -28.24
CA PRO A 180 -11.99 -15.19 -26.94
C PRO A 180 -11.21 -14.22 -26.06
N LEU A 181 -10.58 -13.20 -26.63
CA LEU A 181 -9.82 -12.18 -25.90
C LEU A 181 -10.71 -11.10 -25.27
N ASP A 182 -11.98 -10.99 -25.73
CA ASP A 182 -12.89 -9.98 -25.22
C ASP A 182 -13.15 -10.20 -23.72
N PHE A 183 -13.17 -9.12 -22.96
CA PHE A 183 -13.34 -9.17 -21.52
C PHE A 183 -14.62 -8.48 -21.08
N VAL A 184 -15.15 -8.90 -19.95
CA VAL A 184 -16.44 -8.44 -19.42
C VAL A 184 -16.34 -7.05 -18.83
N LEU A 185 -17.28 -6.18 -19.22
CA LEU A 185 -17.49 -4.86 -18.64
C LEU A 185 -18.70 -4.82 -17.70
N TRP A 186 -19.78 -5.60 -18.01
CA TRP A 186 -20.98 -5.72 -17.19
C TRP A 186 -21.45 -7.17 -17.19
N LYS A 187 -21.88 -7.69 -16.02
CA LYS A 187 -22.38 -9.06 -15.84
C LYS A 187 -23.82 -9.03 -15.37
N PRO A 188 -24.71 -9.89 -15.88
CA PRO A 188 -26.05 -10.06 -15.33
C PRO A 188 -25.99 -10.58 -13.89
N LYS A 189 -26.97 -10.17 -13.09
CA LYS A 189 -27.11 -10.63 -11.70
C LYS A 189 -27.40 -12.11 -11.63
N LYS A 190 -26.89 -12.75 -10.58
CA LYS A 190 -27.29 -14.09 -10.14
C LYS A 190 -28.10 -13.96 -8.85
N GLU A 191 -28.83 -15.02 -8.52
CA GLU A 191 -29.61 -15.07 -7.29
C GLU A 191 -28.74 -14.87 -6.05
N GLY A 192 -29.15 -13.97 -5.16
CA GLY A 192 -28.41 -13.65 -3.95
C GLY A 192 -27.22 -12.67 -4.12
N GLU A 193 -26.92 -12.21 -5.34
CA GLU A 193 -25.87 -11.23 -5.59
C GLU A 193 -26.40 -9.78 -5.48
N PRO A 194 -25.56 -8.83 -5.02
CA PRO A 194 -25.86 -7.40 -5.16
C PRO A 194 -25.90 -7.03 -6.64
N PHE A 195 -26.82 -6.15 -7.02
CA PHE A 195 -26.98 -5.72 -8.40
C PHE A 195 -27.46 -4.28 -8.51
N TRP A 196 -27.22 -3.70 -9.68
CA TRP A 196 -27.68 -2.37 -10.06
C TRP A 196 -28.42 -2.46 -11.41
N LYS A 197 -29.34 -1.52 -11.60
CA LYS A 197 -30.03 -1.38 -12.89
C LYS A 197 -29.08 -0.80 -13.92
N SER A 198 -29.10 -1.35 -15.12
CA SER A 198 -28.39 -0.81 -16.27
C SER A 198 -29.25 -0.89 -17.54
N PRO A 199 -28.87 -0.21 -18.64
CA PRO A 199 -29.59 -0.31 -19.91
C PRO A 199 -29.61 -1.74 -20.49
N TRP A 200 -28.70 -2.61 -20.08
CA TRP A 200 -28.51 -3.95 -20.66
C TRP A 200 -29.20 -5.03 -19.84
N CYS A 201 -29.02 -5.00 -18.55
CA CYS A 201 -29.67 -5.90 -17.58
C CYS A 201 -29.44 -5.42 -16.14
N ASP A 202 -30.24 -5.92 -15.19
CA ASP A 202 -29.89 -5.87 -13.79
C ASP A 202 -28.62 -6.69 -13.58
N GLY A 203 -27.57 -6.08 -13.00
CA GLY A 203 -26.27 -6.74 -12.92
C GLY A 203 -25.22 -5.95 -12.12
N ARG A 204 -23.98 -6.23 -12.40
CA ARG A 204 -22.81 -5.63 -11.74
C ARG A 204 -21.64 -5.44 -12.69
N PRO A 205 -20.70 -4.51 -12.37
CA PRO A 205 -19.55 -4.24 -13.22
C PRO A 205 -18.57 -5.43 -13.27
N GLY A 206 -17.83 -5.51 -14.36
CA GLY A 206 -16.58 -6.27 -14.43
C GLY A 206 -15.49 -5.58 -13.61
N TRP A 207 -14.50 -6.35 -13.19
CA TRP A 207 -13.44 -5.86 -12.30
C TRP A 207 -12.60 -4.70 -12.90
N HIS A 208 -12.37 -4.71 -14.22
CA HIS A 208 -11.43 -3.78 -14.85
C HIS A 208 -11.99 -2.37 -15.05
N ILE A 209 -13.33 -2.21 -15.15
CA ILE A 209 -13.95 -0.91 -15.39
C ILE A 209 -13.87 0.01 -14.17
N GLU A 210 -13.79 -0.56 -12.97
CA GLU A 210 -13.80 0.17 -11.71
C GLU A 210 -12.69 1.21 -11.65
N CYS A 211 -11.43 0.77 -11.81
CA CYS A 211 -10.27 1.64 -11.71
C CYS A 211 -10.21 2.70 -12.81
N SER A 212 -10.64 2.37 -14.04
CA SER A 212 -10.73 3.34 -15.12
C SER A 212 -11.67 4.49 -14.80
N VAL A 213 -12.84 4.18 -14.23
CA VAL A 213 -13.87 5.18 -13.87
C VAL A 213 -13.41 6.00 -12.66
N MET A 214 -12.92 5.35 -11.62
CA MET A 214 -12.47 6.03 -10.42
C MET A 214 -11.26 6.94 -10.69
N SER A 215 -10.30 6.48 -11.50
CA SER A 215 -9.17 7.30 -11.93
C SER A 215 -9.65 8.55 -12.69
N LYS A 216 -10.52 8.38 -13.68
CA LYS A 216 -11.08 9.51 -14.44
C LYS A 216 -11.81 10.51 -13.56
N LYS A 217 -12.64 10.03 -12.63
CA LYS A 217 -13.45 10.89 -11.75
C LYS A 217 -12.61 11.75 -10.80
N TYR A 218 -11.60 11.16 -10.18
CA TYR A 218 -10.83 11.81 -9.11
C TYR A 218 -9.53 12.46 -9.58
N LEU A 219 -8.99 12.04 -10.72
CA LEU A 219 -7.70 12.51 -11.22
C LEU A 219 -7.75 13.11 -12.63
N GLY A 220 -8.81 12.82 -13.40
CA GLY A 220 -8.96 13.27 -14.77
C GLY A 220 -8.73 12.19 -15.81
N GLU A 221 -8.82 12.55 -17.09
CA GLU A 221 -8.75 11.62 -18.21
C GLU A 221 -7.32 11.09 -18.46
N GLU A 222 -6.31 11.90 -18.14
CA GLU A 222 -4.89 11.57 -18.18
C GLU A 222 -4.28 11.83 -16.81
N ILE A 223 -3.44 10.90 -16.33
CA ILE A 223 -2.80 10.98 -15.02
C ILE A 223 -1.28 10.85 -15.14
N ASP A 224 -0.54 11.30 -14.12
CA ASP A 224 0.92 11.20 -14.11
C ASP A 224 1.39 9.76 -13.90
N ILE A 225 0.95 9.13 -12.82
CA ILE A 225 1.42 7.81 -12.39
C ILE A 225 0.23 6.87 -12.17
N HIS A 226 0.25 5.71 -12.85
CA HIS A 226 -0.58 4.57 -12.51
C HIS A 226 0.29 3.42 -11.99
N ALA A 227 -0.06 2.83 -10.85
CA ALA A 227 0.81 1.88 -10.18
C ALA A 227 0.07 0.70 -9.53
N GLY A 228 0.82 -0.38 -9.27
CA GLY A 228 0.33 -1.58 -8.59
C GLY A 228 1.35 -2.70 -8.54
N GLY A 229 0.93 -3.92 -8.21
CA GLY A 229 1.76 -5.11 -8.31
C GLY A 229 2.00 -5.52 -9.77
N GLU A 230 3.11 -6.21 -10.04
CA GLU A 230 3.41 -6.66 -11.41
C GLU A 230 2.42 -7.69 -11.96
N ASP A 231 1.65 -8.36 -11.09
CA ASP A 231 0.53 -9.23 -11.47
C ASP A 231 -0.64 -8.48 -12.10
N LEU A 232 -0.76 -7.18 -11.86
CA LEU A 232 -1.79 -6.33 -12.43
C LEU A 232 -1.44 -5.85 -13.85
N VAL A 233 -0.17 -5.91 -14.28
CA VAL A 233 0.25 -5.49 -15.63
C VAL A 233 -0.65 -6.12 -16.70
N PHE A 234 -0.94 -7.42 -16.54
CA PHE A 234 -1.85 -8.15 -17.41
C PHE A 234 -2.67 -9.17 -16.61
N PRO A 235 -4.00 -9.21 -16.80
CA PRO A 235 -4.76 -8.42 -17.77
C PRO A 235 -5.26 -7.06 -17.25
N HIS A 236 -5.18 -6.76 -15.95
CA HIS A 236 -5.93 -5.67 -15.32
C HIS A 236 -5.58 -4.28 -15.89
N HIS A 237 -4.33 -3.86 -15.80
CA HIS A 237 -3.89 -2.54 -16.27
C HIS A 237 -3.93 -2.42 -17.80
N GLU A 238 -3.67 -3.51 -18.53
CA GLU A 238 -3.87 -3.50 -19.99
C GLU A 238 -5.32 -3.25 -20.37
N ASN A 239 -6.27 -3.86 -19.64
CA ASN A 239 -7.71 -3.66 -19.86
C ASN A 239 -8.14 -2.24 -19.45
N GLU A 240 -7.58 -1.70 -18.37
CA GLU A 240 -7.84 -0.30 -17.99
C GLU A 240 -7.39 0.70 -19.05
N ILE A 241 -6.21 0.48 -19.65
CA ILE A 241 -5.72 1.29 -20.78
C ILE A 241 -6.72 1.24 -21.94
N ALA A 242 -7.13 0.03 -22.33
CA ALA A 242 -8.07 -0.14 -23.43
C ALA A 242 -9.39 0.60 -23.17
N GLN A 243 -9.95 0.47 -21.97
CA GLN A 243 -11.18 1.16 -21.56
C GLN A 243 -11.02 2.68 -21.56
N SER A 244 -10.00 3.17 -20.89
CA SER A 244 -9.78 4.61 -20.67
C SER A 244 -9.45 5.33 -21.98
N GLU A 245 -8.51 4.80 -22.76
CA GLU A 245 -8.06 5.44 -23.98
C GLU A 245 -9.11 5.38 -25.08
N CYS A 246 -9.85 4.27 -25.22
CA CYS A 246 -10.97 4.19 -26.17
C CYS A 246 -12.14 5.11 -25.77
N CYS A 247 -12.39 5.27 -24.46
CA CYS A 247 -13.43 6.15 -23.96
C CYS A 247 -13.04 7.63 -24.13
N ASN A 248 -11.83 8.02 -23.71
CA ASN A 248 -11.42 9.41 -23.57
C ASN A 248 -10.71 9.96 -24.81
N GLY A 249 -10.02 9.10 -25.60
CA GLY A 249 -9.27 9.51 -26.79
C GLY A 249 -7.90 10.14 -26.50
N VAL A 250 -7.41 10.02 -25.26
CA VAL A 250 -6.11 10.50 -24.77
C VAL A 250 -5.37 9.35 -24.06
N PRO A 251 -4.02 9.42 -23.91
CA PRO A 251 -3.28 8.46 -23.10
C PRO A 251 -3.83 8.40 -21.67
N PHE A 252 -3.89 7.22 -21.08
CA PHE A 252 -4.44 7.07 -19.75
C PHE A 252 -3.46 7.52 -18.66
N ALA A 253 -2.23 7.03 -18.69
CA ALA A 253 -1.21 7.40 -17.72
C ALA A 253 0.14 7.60 -18.40
N LYS A 254 0.88 8.62 -17.94
CA LYS A 254 2.19 8.95 -18.46
C LYS A 254 3.26 7.96 -18.01
N TYR A 255 3.20 7.55 -16.75
CA TYR A 255 4.14 6.61 -16.15
C TYR A 255 3.41 5.43 -15.51
N TRP A 256 3.90 4.22 -15.79
CA TRP A 256 3.39 2.96 -15.25
C TRP A 256 4.43 2.35 -14.33
N MET A 257 4.11 2.20 -13.05
CA MET A 257 5.03 1.68 -12.05
C MET A 257 4.50 0.38 -11.44
N HIS A 258 5.36 -0.64 -11.40
CA HIS A 258 4.98 -1.95 -10.85
C HIS A 258 6.03 -2.47 -9.89
N ASN A 259 5.59 -2.88 -8.70
CA ASN A 259 6.46 -3.58 -7.78
C ASN A 259 6.48 -5.08 -8.08
N ALA A 260 7.67 -5.69 -7.95
CA ALA A 260 7.84 -7.12 -8.19
C ALA A 260 7.19 -7.98 -7.07
N PHE A 261 7.06 -9.28 -7.33
CA PHE A 261 6.47 -10.25 -6.41
C PHE A 261 7.20 -10.40 -5.08
N LEU A 262 6.43 -10.82 -4.08
CA LEU A 262 6.94 -11.32 -2.81
C LEU A 262 6.90 -12.86 -2.82
N ASN A 263 8.03 -13.49 -2.56
CA ASN A 263 8.15 -14.92 -2.32
C ASN A 263 8.20 -15.19 -0.81
N ILE A 264 7.83 -16.39 -0.40
CA ILE A 264 7.98 -16.88 0.97
C ILE A 264 8.86 -18.13 0.90
N ASP A 265 9.98 -18.12 1.62
CA ASP A 265 10.96 -19.21 1.63
C ASP A 265 11.32 -19.68 0.21
N ASN A 266 11.62 -18.71 -0.67
CA ASN A 266 11.95 -18.91 -2.10
C ASN A 266 10.83 -19.56 -2.92
N ARG A 267 9.59 -19.55 -2.47
CA ARG A 267 8.42 -20.08 -3.17
C ARG A 267 7.37 -18.98 -3.35
N LYS A 268 6.65 -19.01 -4.46
CA LYS A 268 5.51 -18.11 -4.66
C LYS A 268 4.49 -18.30 -3.53
N MET A 269 4.04 -17.18 -2.94
CA MET A 269 2.99 -17.22 -1.94
C MET A 269 1.66 -17.68 -2.54
N SER A 270 1.03 -18.70 -1.96
CA SER A 270 -0.30 -19.14 -2.34
C SER A 270 -1.03 -19.81 -1.19
N LYS A 271 -2.37 -19.69 -1.17
CA LYS A 271 -3.22 -20.39 -0.19
C LYS A 271 -3.10 -21.92 -0.30
N SER A 272 -2.96 -22.44 -1.52
CA SER A 272 -2.84 -23.89 -1.78
C SER A 272 -1.53 -24.49 -1.26
N LEU A 273 -0.46 -23.69 -1.13
CA LEU A 273 0.82 -24.12 -0.55
C LEU A 273 0.89 -23.96 0.97
N GLY A 274 -0.15 -23.41 1.60
CA GLY A 274 -0.16 -23.17 3.05
C GLY A 274 0.89 -22.16 3.55
N ASN A 275 1.54 -21.43 2.64
CA ASN A 275 2.55 -20.41 2.96
C ASN A 275 2.01 -18.98 2.92
N PHE A 276 0.69 -18.83 2.93
CA PHE A 276 0.02 -17.54 2.95
C PHE A 276 0.19 -16.88 4.34
N ARG A 277 0.61 -15.62 4.37
CA ARG A 277 0.79 -14.83 5.59
C ARG A 277 0.02 -13.53 5.50
N THR A 278 -0.82 -13.26 6.48
CA THR A 278 -1.49 -11.98 6.64
C THR A 278 -0.58 -10.97 7.34
N VAL A 279 -0.84 -9.67 7.10
CA VAL A 279 -0.16 -8.59 7.84
C VAL A 279 -0.43 -8.71 9.33
N ARG A 280 -1.65 -9.14 9.71
CA ARG A 280 -2.04 -9.34 11.10
C ARG A 280 -1.20 -10.42 11.81
N GLU A 281 -0.99 -11.57 11.17
CA GLU A 281 -0.12 -12.64 11.71
C GLU A 281 1.32 -12.18 11.88
N ILE A 282 1.83 -11.31 11.00
CA ILE A 282 3.15 -10.70 11.17
C ILE A 282 3.14 -9.74 12.35
N GLY A 283 2.08 -8.94 12.50
CA GLY A 283 1.91 -7.99 13.61
C GLY A 283 1.82 -8.65 15.01
N GLU A 284 1.49 -9.95 15.08
CA GLU A 284 1.54 -10.72 16.32
C GLU A 284 2.97 -11.07 16.77
N GLN A 285 3.94 -11.01 15.86
CA GLN A 285 5.34 -11.40 16.12
C GLN A 285 6.29 -10.22 16.06
N TYR A 286 5.99 -9.20 15.23
CA TYR A 286 6.86 -8.06 14.96
C TYR A 286 6.04 -6.77 14.98
N ASP A 287 6.64 -5.66 15.38
CA ASP A 287 6.09 -4.35 15.04
C ASP A 287 6.00 -4.23 13.51
N LEU A 288 4.86 -3.75 13.01
CA LEU A 288 4.65 -3.62 11.56
C LEU A 288 5.61 -2.61 10.89
N GLN A 289 6.29 -1.78 11.67
CA GLN A 289 7.42 -0.97 11.18
C GLN A 289 8.60 -1.83 10.72
N VAL A 290 8.80 -3.01 11.33
CA VAL A 290 9.81 -3.98 10.89
C VAL A 290 9.42 -4.54 9.51
N LEU A 291 8.15 -4.84 9.29
CA LEU A 291 7.65 -5.25 7.98
C LEU A 291 7.85 -4.13 6.92
N ARG A 292 7.56 -2.88 7.28
CA ARG A 292 7.83 -1.74 6.40
C ARG A 292 9.31 -1.64 6.04
N PHE A 293 10.18 -1.67 7.04
CA PHE A 293 11.64 -1.64 6.84
C PHE A 293 12.10 -2.79 5.93
N PHE A 294 11.63 -4.02 6.19
CA PHE A 294 11.92 -5.19 5.37
C PHE A 294 11.54 -4.97 3.90
N MET A 295 10.34 -4.42 3.63
CA MET A 295 9.87 -4.16 2.26
C MET A 295 10.71 -3.10 1.53
N LEU A 296 11.27 -2.12 2.25
CA LEU A 296 12.09 -1.04 1.72
C LEU A 296 13.57 -1.42 1.55
N ASN A 297 14.00 -2.52 2.16
CA ASN A 297 15.40 -2.97 2.11
C ASN A 297 15.80 -3.63 0.77
N ALA A 298 14.90 -3.66 -0.19
CA ALA A 298 15.16 -4.08 -1.56
C ALA A 298 14.50 -3.10 -2.53
N HIS A 299 15.10 -2.93 -3.71
CA HIS A 299 14.49 -2.13 -4.76
C HIS A 299 13.10 -2.66 -5.12
N TYR A 300 12.12 -1.78 -5.31
CA TYR A 300 10.71 -2.20 -5.49
C TYR A 300 10.49 -3.12 -6.70
N ARG A 301 11.30 -2.99 -7.77
CA ARG A 301 11.24 -3.84 -8.97
C ARG A 301 11.96 -5.18 -8.82
N SER A 302 12.66 -5.41 -7.74
CA SER A 302 13.32 -6.69 -7.48
C SER A 302 12.39 -7.62 -6.71
N PRO A 303 12.31 -8.91 -7.07
CA PRO A 303 11.62 -9.89 -6.24
C PRO A 303 12.18 -9.88 -4.82
N LEU A 304 11.31 -9.96 -3.83
CA LEU A 304 11.68 -9.96 -2.42
C LEU A 304 11.31 -11.31 -1.81
N ASN A 305 12.25 -11.91 -1.07
CA ASN A 305 11.98 -13.16 -0.38
C ASN A 305 11.75 -12.91 1.11
N PHE A 306 10.59 -13.30 1.60
CA PHE A 306 10.23 -13.21 3.02
C PHE A 306 10.71 -14.48 3.74
N SER A 307 11.43 -14.29 4.85
CA SER A 307 11.79 -15.36 5.79
C SER A 307 11.92 -14.80 7.20
N ALA A 308 11.85 -15.65 8.22
CA ALA A 308 12.00 -15.25 9.61
C ALA A 308 13.37 -14.59 9.87
N ASP A 309 14.45 -15.15 9.31
CA ASP A 309 15.82 -14.62 9.50
C ASP A 309 15.96 -13.19 8.92
N LEU A 310 15.32 -12.93 7.77
CA LEU A 310 15.34 -11.59 7.17
C LEU A 310 14.48 -10.60 7.95
N MET A 311 13.41 -11.05 8.58
CA MET A 311 12.61 -10.22 9.48
C MET A 311 13.40 -9.87 10.76
N GLU A 312 14.08 -10.83 11.39
CA GLU A 312 14.97 -10.56 12.54
C GLU A 312 16.10 -9.61 12.16
N SER A 313 16.72 -9.80 11.00
CA SER A 313 17.74 -8.89 10.50
C SER A 313 17.19 -7.46 10.30
N SER A 314 15.97 -7.34 9.78
CA SER A 314 15.30 -6.06 9.59
C SER A 314 14.92 -5.39 10.91
N LYS A 315 14.50 -6.17 11.92
CA LYS A 315 14.24 -5.70 13.28
C LYS A 315 15.51 -5.09 13.89
N ASN A 316 16.61 -5.85 13.90
CA ASN A 316 17.90 -5.38 14.43
C ASN A 316 18.41 -4.11 13.70
N ALA A 317 18.18 -4.03 12.38
CA ALA A 317 18.57 -2.87 11.59
C ALA A 317 17.73 -1.63 11.93
N LEU A 318 16.42 -1.77 12.08
CA LEU A 318 15.53 -0.69 12.48
C LEU A 318 15.83 -0.21 13.91
N GLU A 319 16.10 -1.13 14.84
CA GLU A 319 16.49 -0.82 16.22
C GLU A 319 17.74 0.06 16.28
N ARG A 320 18.74 -0.20 15.44
CA ARG A 320 19.94 0.65 15.36
C ARG A 320 19.62 2.09 14.96
N ILE A 321 18.65 2.31 14.10
CA ILE A 321 18.23 3.66 13.68
C ILE A 321 17.48 4.35 14.84
N THR A 322 16.50 3.66 15.44
CA THR A 322 15.70 4.22 16.53
C THR A 322 16.54 4.49 17.78
N GLU A 323 17.53 3.65 18.09
CA GLU A 323 18.48 3.88 19.19
C GLU A 323 19.40 5.07 18.93
N ALA A 324 19.85 5.28 17.68
CA ALA A 324 20.64 6.44 17.33
C ALA A 324 19.81 7.73 17.49
N ALA A 325 18.55 7.72 17.03
CA ALA A 325 17.64 8.85 17.21
C ALA A 325 17.35 9.14 18.70
N ALA A 326 17.11 8.11 19.50
CA ALA A 326 16.91 8.26 20.95
C ALA A 326 18.13 8.90 21.61
N ARG A 327 19.33 8.40 21.28
CA ARG A 327 20.60 8.95 21.77
C ARG A 327 20.81 10.41 21.39
N LEU A 328 20.45 10.80 20.16
CA LEU A 328 20.50 12.20 19.72
C LEU A 328 19.55 13.09 20.52
N ARG A 329 18.33 12.62 20.82
CA ARG A 329 17.38 13.33 21.68
C ARG A 329 17.92 13.51 23.09
N ASP A 330 18.50 12.47 23.67
CA ASP A 330 19.11 12.53 25.01
C ASP A 330 20.28 13.52 25.04
N ARG A 331 21.16 13.51 24.02
CA ARG A 331 22.27 14.46 23.89
C ARG A 331 21.77 15.89 23.74
N GLN A 332 20.76 16.11 22.90
CA GLN A 332 20.12 17.40 22.71
C GLN A 332 19.50 17.95 24.01
N ALA A 333 18.82 17.07 24.76
CA ALA A 333 18.17 17.43 26.03
C ALA A 333 19.16 17.72 27.15
N ALA A 334 20.27 16.95 27.21
CA ALA A 334 21.31 17.10 28.24
C ALA A 334 22.34 18.19 27.91
N ALA A 335 22.31 18.78 26.70
CA ALA A 335 23.31 19.75 26.25
C ALA A 335 23.30 21.03 27.08
N THR A 336 24.46 21.40 27.63
CA THR A 336 24.68 22.65 28.36
C THR A 336 25.14 23.79 27.43
N VAL A 337 25.77 23.47 26.31
CA VAL A 337 26.17 24.39 25.26
C VAL A 337 25.05 24.47 24.22
N GLN A 338 24.56 25.72 23.93
CA GLN A 338 23.44 25.90 23.02
C GLN A 338 23.88 25.93 21.55
N GLU A 339 24.89 26.78 21.24
CA GLU A 339 25.38 27.00 19.88
C GLU A 339 26.49 26.04 19.50
N ALA A 340 26.53 25.64 18.22
CA ALA A 340 27.57 24.79 17.69
C ALA A 340 28.95 25.48 17.65
N THR A 341 29.97 24.75 18.03
CA THR A 341 31.37 25.17 17.86
C THR A 341 31.73 25.21 16.38
N GLU A 342 32.86 25.88 16.04
CA GLU A 342 33.31 25.92 14.63
C GLU A 342 33.61 24.53 14.04
N ASP A 343 34.05 23.58 14.85
CA ASP A 343 34.28 22.21 14.39
C ASP A 343 32.94 21.45 14.21
N GLU A 344 31.96 21.63 15.09
CA GLU A 344 30.61 21.09 14.92
C GLU A 344 29.93 21.68 13.70
N LYS A 345 30.07 22.96 13.40
CA LYS A 345 29.54 23.59 12.17
C LYS A 345 30.13 22.95 10.91
N LYS A 346 31.42 22.60 10.91
CA LYS A 346 32.01 21.84 9.80
C LYS A 346 31.38 20.46 9.66
N MET A 347 31.19 19.75 10.78
CA MET A 347 30.54 18.44 10.80
C MET A 347 29.09 18.52 10.30
N MET A 348 28.34 19.57 10.68
CA MET A 348 26.99 19.83 10.13
C MET A 348 27.02 20.07 8.62
N GLN A 349 28.05 20.73 8.09
CA GLN A 349 28.23 20.86 6.64
C GLN A 349 28.54 19.54 5.95
N GLU A 350 29.28 18.64 6.61
CA GLU A 350 29.52 17.29 6.09
C GLU A 350 28.24 16.45 5.98
N GLU A 351 27.25 16.69 6.83
CA GLU A 351 25.95 16.01 6.77
C GLU A 351 25.20 16.26 5.45
N ALA A 352 25.47 17.37 4.75
CA ALA A 352 24.91 17.64 3.43
C ALA A 352 25.25 16.54 2.40
N ALA A 353 26.39 15.85 2.57
CA ALA A 353 26.76 14.73 1.70
C ALA A 353 25.82 13.52 1.88
N PHE A 354 25.32 13.27 3.09
CA PHE A 354 24.33 12.20 3.33
C PHE A 354 22.98 12.58 2.74
N VAL A 355 22.59 13.86 2.82
CA VAL A 355 21.37 14.36 2.17
C VAL A 355 21.45 14.17 0.66
N THR A 356 22.55 14.59 0.04
CA THR A 356 22.80 14.41 -1.40
C THR A 356 22.71 12.94 -1.79
N LYS A 357 23.39 12.05 -1.03
CA LYS A 357 23.39 10.61 -1.31
C LYS A 357 21.99 10.00 -1.18
N PHE A 358 21.22 10.40 -0.16
CA PHE A 358 19.84 9.96 0.02
C PHE A 358 18.96 10.39 -1.16
N GLU A 359 19.05 11.67 -1.54
CA GLU A 359 18.27 12.22 -2.66
C GLU A 359 18.68 11.60 -4.00
N GLU A 360 19.96 11.43 -4.28
CA GLU A 360 20.43 10.75 -5.50
C GLU A 360 19.91 9.32 -5.62
N SER A 361 19.87 8.59 -4.48
CA SER A 361 19.30 7.24 -4.42
C SER A 361 17.81 7.24 -4.72
N MET A 362 17.07 8.14 -4.11
CA MET A 362 15.62 8.25 -4.33
C MET A 362 15.28 8.84 -5.71
N ASP A 363 16.10 9.74 -6.24
CA ASP A 363 15.98 10.31 -7.58
C ASP A 363 16.28 9.28 -8.69
N ASP A 364 16.95 8.18 -8.37
CA ASP A 364 17.21 7.06 -9.28
C ASP A 364 16.19 5.93 -9.11
N ASP A 365 14.96 6.18 -9.51
CA ASP A 365 13.87 5.21 -9.53
C ASP A 365 13.47 4.73 -8.12
N PHE A 366 13.42 5.67 -7.18
CA PHE A 366 13.02 5.39 -5.79
C PHE A 366 13.78 4.22 -5.16
N ASN A 367 15.11 4.22 -5.29
CA ASN A 367 15.96 3.16 -4.75
C ASN A 367 16.08 3.26 -3.24
N THR A 368 15.09 2.72 -2.53
CA THR A 368 15.00 2.75 -1.07
C THR A 368 16.13 1.96 -0.40
N ALA A 369 16.68 0.95 -1.05
CA ALA A 369 17.79 0.17 -0.48
C ALA A 369 19.07 1.02 -0.35
N ASP A 370 19.42 1.80 -1.37
CA ASP A 370 20.56 2.72 -1.33
C ASP A 370 20.26 3.94 -0.43
N ALA A 371 19.00 4.40 -0.40
CA ALA A 371 18.58 5.44 0.53
C ALA A 371 18.75 5.00 2.00
N LEU A 372 18.40 3.75 2.34
CA LEU A 372 18.66 3.17 3.66
C LEU A 372 20.17 3.09 3.98
N ALA A 373 21.04 2.84 2.99
CA ALA A 373 22.48 2.88 3.20
C ALA A 373 22.94 4.29 3.62
N ALA A 374 22.39 5.35 3.02
CA ALA A 374 22.67 6.73 3.45
C ALA A 374 22.18 7.00 4.88
N VAL A 375 21.04 6.45 5.30
CA VAL A 375 20.56 6.52 6.69
C VAL A 375 21.56 5.87 7.64
N PHE A 376 22.09 4.67 7.33
CA PHE A 376 23.07 4.00 8.17
C PHE A 376 24.43 4.71 8.23
N GLU A 377 24.84 5.38 7.16
CA GLU A 377 26.02 6.24 7.19
C GLU A 377 25.82 7.43 8.14
N LEU A 378 24.65 8.06 8.11
CA LEU A 378 24.30 9.10 9.08
C LEU A 378 24.22 8.57 10.52
N VAL A 379 23.67 7.37 10.75
CA VAL A 379 23.68 6.70 12.06
C VAL A 379 25.12 6.50 12.56
N LYS A 380 26.03 6.04 11.70
CA LYS A 380 27.44 5.88 12.05
C LYS A 380 28.07 7.24 12.38
N PHE A 381 27.83 8.24 11.58
CA PHE A 381 28.32 9.61 11.80
C PHE A 381 27.82 10.16 13.14
N ALA A 382 26.53 10.07 13.42
CA ALA A 382 25.91 10.52 14.67
C ALA A 382 26.56 9.82 15.89
N ASN A 383 26.71 8.50 15.83
CA ASN A 383 27.29 7.71 16.90
C ASN A 383 28.77 8.03 17.15
N THR A 384 29.49 8.50 16.14
CA THR A 384 30.91 8.85 16.23
C THR A 384 31.13 10.27 16.72
N ASN A 385 30.33 11.22 16.24
CA ASN A 385 30.62 12.64 16.37
C ASN A 385 29.76 13.35 17.43
N VAL A 386 28.50 12.92 17.64
CA VAL A 386 27.61 13.54 18.65
C VAL A 386 27.80 12.82 19.99
N GLN A 387 28.63 13.41 20.85
CA GLN A 387 29.05 12.83 22.12
C GLN A 387 28.52 13.62 23.32
N GLU A 388 28.88 13.18 24.55
CA GLU A 388 28.66 13.99 25.75
C GLU A 388 29.41 15.30 25.63
N GLY A 389 28.69 16.41 25.85
CA GLY A 389 29.26 17.75 25.71
C GLY A 389 29.07 18.38 24.33
N SER A 390 28.53 17.66 23.33
CA SER A 390 28.10 18.27 22.07
C SER A 390 27.04 19.34 22.29
N SER A 391 27.03 20.35 21.43
CA SER A 391 26.04 21.44 21.49
C SER A 391 24.63 20.93 21.18
N LYS A 392 23.64 21.65 21.71
CA LYS A 392 22.22 21.39 21.42
C LYS A 392 21.90 21.56 19.93
N GLU A 393 22.52 22.56 19.31
CA GLU A 393 22.37 22.85 17.89
C GLU A 393 22.88 21.69 17.03
N PHE A 394 24.07 21.15 17.29
CA PHE A 394 24.65 20.05 16.53
C PHE A 394 23.83 18.76 16.67
N ALA A 395 23.51 18.36 17.93
CA ALA A 395 22.69 17.18 18.16
C ALA A 395 21.29 17.31 17.53
N GLY A 396 20.69 18.49 17.60
CA GLY A 396 19.39 18.81 17.00
C GLY A 396 19.41 18.75 15.46
N HIS A 397 20.44 19.31 14.83
CA HIS A 397 20.60 19.28 13.37
C HIS A 397 20.74 17.84 12.85
N THR A 398 21.61 17.04 13.46
CA THR A 398 21.78 15.62 13.08
C THR A 398 20.47 14.84 13.24
N LEU A 399 19.73 15.08 14.33
CA LEU A 399 18.42 14.46 14.55
C LEU A 399 17.40 14.92 13.49
N GLU A 400 17.39 16.18 13.09
CA GLU A 400 16.50 16.72 12.06
C GLU A 400 16.75 16.03 10.71
N VAL A 401 18.02 15.89 10.28
CA VAL A 401 18.39 15.19 9.05
C VAL A 401 17.91 13.73 9.08
N MET A 402 18.17 13.03 10.20
CA MET A 402 17.72 11.64 10.38
C MET A 402 16.19 11.52 10.32
N THR A 403 15.47 12.46 10.94
CA THR A 403 14.01 12.50 10.93
C THR A 403 13.48 12.69 9.51
N LYS A 404 14.05 13.62 8.73
CA LYS A 404 13.66 13.85 7.32
C LYS A 404 13.79 12.58 6.48
N PHE A 405 14.88 11.83 6.62
CA PHE A 405 15.07 10.58 5.89
C PHE A 405 14.02 9.52 6.29
N CYS A 406 13.82 9.37 7.60
CA CYS A 406 12.86 8.41 8.12
C CYS A 406 11.41 8.78 7.77
N ASP A 407 11.06 10.06 7.76
CA ASP A 407 9.72 10.52 7.35
C ASP A 407 9.44 10.18 5.88
N VAL A 408 10.41 10.36 4.98
CA VAL A 408 10.30 9.95 3.57
C VAL A 408 10.11 8.44 3.46
N LEU A 409 10.88 7.66 4.22
CA LEU A 409 10.76 6.20 4.24
C LEU A 409 9.54 5.73 5.05
N GLY A 410 8.85 6.63 5.77
CA GLY A 410 7.73 6.32 6.64
C GLY A 410 8.11 5.46 7.85
N LEU A 411 9.37 5.53 8.27
CA LEU A 411 9.87 4.85 9.46
C LEU A 411 9.71 5.75 10.68
N THR A 412 9.10 5.22 11.74
CA THR A 412 8.95 5.93 13.00
C THR A 412 10.21 5.81 13.83
N LEU A 413 10.69 6.96 14.35
CA LEU A 413 11.87 7.02 15.21
C LEU A 413 11.54 6.92 16.70
N GLU A 414 10.28 6.88 17.06
CA GLU A 414 9.85 6.71 18.44
C GLU A 414 9.88 5.22 18.80
N LYS A 415 10.60 4.88 19.88
CA LYS A 415 10.39 3.58 20.50
C LYS A 415 8.98 3.60 21.11
N LYS A 416 8.13 2.66 20.72
CA LYS A 416 7.00 2.34 21.59
C LYS A 416 7.59 1.97 22.94
N GLU A 417 7.27 2.71 24.00
CA GLU A 417 7.65 2.31 25.36
C GLU A 417 7.05 0.91 25.57
N GLU A 418 7.92 -0.08 25.59
CA GLU A 418 7.51 -1.42 26.03
C GLU A 418 7.25 -1.31 27.54
N ILE A 419 5.97 -1.32 27.91
CA ILE A 419 5.59 -1.44 29.30
C ILE A 419 6.17 -2.74 29.88
N LEU A 420 6.87 -2.64 31.00
CA LEU A 420 7.44 -3.80 31.67
C LEU A 420 6.33 -4.79 32.08
N ASP A 421 6.60 -6.08 31.96
CA ASP A 421 5.63 -7.12 32.34
C ASP A 421 5.11 -6.93 33.78
N GLU A 422 5.96 -6.49 34.72
CA GLU A 422 5.61 -6.15 36.07
C GLU A 422 4.60 -4.98 36.14
N GLU A 423 4.76 -3.97 35.29
CA GLU A 423 3.83 -2.84 35.22
C GLU A 423 2.48 -3.27 34.62
N ILE A 424 2.51 -4.18 33.64
CA ILE A 424 1.28 -4.79 33.06
C ILE A 424 0.53 -5.56 34.15
N GLU A 425 1.22 -6.43 34.89
CA GLU A 425 0.60 -7.21 35.96
C GLU A 425 0.04 -6.32 37.08
N ASN A 426 0.73 -5.23 37.43
CA ASN A 426 0.24 -4.25 38.41
C ASN A 426 -1.03 -3.54 37.91
N LEU A 427 -1.09 -3.12 36.65
CA LEU A 427 -2.28 -2.51 36.06
C LEU A 427 -3.45 -3.50 35.93
N ILE A 428 -3.17 -4.78 35.64
CA ILE A 428 -4.19 -5.84 35.66
C ILE A 428 -4.75 -6.04 37.07
N ALA A 429 -3.88 -6.06 38.08
CA ALA A 429 -4.30 -6.19 39.49
C ALA A 429 -5.16 -4.98 39.93
N GLU A 430 -4.77 -3.77 39.58
CA GLU A 430 -5.55 -2.53 39.82
C GLU A 430 -6.93 -2.59 39.13
N ARG A 431 -6.97 -3.00 37.85
CA ARG A 431 -8.23 -3.19 37.11
C ARG A 431 -9.14 -4.21 37.80
N GLN A 432 -8.57 -5.32 38.27
CA GLN A 432 -9.36 -6.31 39.00
C GLN A 432 -9.89 -5.77 40.32
N ALA A 433 -9.11 -4.97 41.06
CA ALA A 433 -9.55 -4.31 42.29
C ALA A 433 -10.68 -3.30 42.00
N ALA A 434 -10.57 -2.49 40.97
CA ALA A 434 -11.61 -1.56 40.53
C ALA A 434 -12.93 -2.29 40.20
N ARG A 435 -12.85 -3.41 39.46
CA ARG A 435 -14.05 -4.24 39.16
C ARG A 435 -14.70 -4.82 40.42
N LYS A 436 -13.91 -5.28 41.41
CA LYS A 436 -14.44 -5.74 42.71
C LYS A 436 -15.12 -4.62 43.49
N ALA A 437 -14.58 -3.40 43.41
CA ALA A 437 -15.16 -2.20 44.00
C ALA A 437 -16.36 -1.65 43.20
N LYS A 438 -16.73 -2.26 42.08
CA LYS A 438 -17.75 -1.81 41.11
C LYS A 438 -17.46 -0.46 40.49
N ASP A 439 -16.18 -0.03 40.46
CA ASP A 439 -15.70 1.11 39.72
C ASP A 439 -15.37 0.68 38.27
N PHE A 440 -16.42 0.60 37.46
CA PHE A 440 -16.30 0.16 36.10
C PHE A 440 -15.61 1.21 35.23
N ALA A 441 -15.75 2.51 35.56
CA ALA A 441 -15.09 3.60 34.82
C ALA A 441 -13.57 3.47 34.90
N ARG A 442 -13.02 3.25 36.11
CA ARG A 442 -11.57 3.03 36.28
C ARG A 442 -11.08 1.74 35.62
N ALA A 443 -11.88 0.67 35.68
CA ALA A 443 -11.54 -0.60 35.04
C ALA A 443 -11.45 -0.47 33.52
N ASP A 444 -12.33 0.30 32.90
CA ASP A 444 -12.34 0.55 31.45
C ASP A 444 -11.21 1.52 31.04
N GLU A 445 -10.91 2.52 31.87
CA GLU A 445 -9.76 3.42 31.67
C GLU A 445 -8.44 2.61 31.62
N ILE A 446 -8.21 1.72 32.59
CA ILE A 446 -7.01 0.87 32.62
C ILE A 446 -6.97 -0.06 31.41
N ARG A 447 -8.10 -0.60 30.98
CA ARG A 447 -8.17 -1.44 29.78
C ARG A 447 -7.79 -0.65 28.52
N GLY A 448 -8.28 0.58 28.41
CA GLY A 448 -7.90 1.51 27.33
C GLY A 448 -6.41 1.83 27.34
N LEU A 449 -5.87 2.20 28.52
CA LEU A 449 -4.45 2.49 28.71
C LEU A 449 -3.53 1.32 28.27
N LEU A 450 -3.91 0.07 28.68
CA LEU A 450 -3.16 -1.12 28.28
C LEU A 450 -3.26 -1.38 26.77
N LEU A 451 -4.44 -1.17 26.19
CA LEU A 451 -4.65 -1.32 24.74
C LEU A 451 -3.82 -0.29 23.96
N ASP A 452 -3.79 0.97 24.39
CA ASP A 452 -2.99 2.04 23.79
C ASP A 452 -1.47 1.75 23.87
N LYS A 453 -1.06 1.01 24.92
CA LYS A 453 0.32 0.51 25.08
C LYS A 453 0.57 -0.82 24.37
N GLY A 454 -0.35 -1.27 23.52
CA GLY A 454 -0.20 -2.50 22.72
C GLY A 454 -0.43 -3.78 23.52
N ILE A 455 -1.20 -3.74 24.62
CA ILE A 455 -1.52 -4.91 25.45
C ILE A 455 -3.02 -5.22 25.34
N GLU A 456 -3.36 -6.38 24.81
CA GLU A 456 -4.73 -6.87 24.76
C GLU A 456 -5.02 -7.78 25.97
N LEU A 457 -6.10 -7.45 26.70
CA LEU A 457 -6.56 -8.24 27.85
C LEU A 457 -7.68 -9.20 27.44
N LYS A 458 -7.58 -10.46 27.87
CA LYS A 458 -8.64 -11.47 27.73
C LYS A 458 -9.06 -11.97 29.11
N ASP A 459 -10.29 -11.65 29.51
CA ASP A 459 -10.88 -12.18 30.72
C ASP A 459 -11.21 -13.67 30.52
N THR A 460 -10.72 -14.56 31.37
CA THR A 460 -11.00 -16.01 31.36
C THR A 460 -11.54 -16.46 32.73
N ARG A 461 -12.06 -17.70 32.79
CA ARG A 461 -12.51 -18.27 34.06
C ARG A 461 -11.39 -18.49 35.08
N GLU A 462 -10.15 -18.58 34.60
CA GLU A 462 -8.94 -18.81 35.41
C GLU A 462 -8.24 -17.49 35.78
N GLY A 463 -8.69 -16.32 35.28
CA GLY A 463 -8.11 -15.01 35.50
C GLY A 463 -8.03 -14.19 34.23
N VAL A 464 -7.31 -13.06 34.27
CA VAL A 464 -7.02 -12.22 33.10
C VAL A 464 -5.75 -12.73 32.45
N LYS A 465 -5.83 -13.08 31.16
CA LYS A 465 -4.65 -13.33 30.32
C LYS A 465 -4.41 -12.11 29.46
N TRP A 466 -3.16 -11.82 29.16
CA TRP A 466 -2.79 -10.73 28.29
C TRP A 466 -1.79 -11.16 27.22
N LYS A 467 -1.75 -10.42 26.14
CA LYS A 467 -0.76 -10.57 25.08
C LYS A 467 -0.36 -9.19 24.55
N ARG A 468 0.87 -9.05 24.08
CA ARG A 468 1.31 -7.89 23.31
C ARG A 468 0.72 -7.96 21.89
N ILE A 469 0.20 -6.82 21.37
CA ILE A 469 -0.43 -6.69 20.05
C ILE A 469 0.26 -5.61 19.22
#